data_21a4b28897f191f65897ba15d71eff82
#
_entry.id   21a4b28897f191f65897ba15d71eff82
#
_cell.length_a   1.000
_cell.length_b   1.000
_cell.length_c   1.000
_cell.angle_alpha   90.00
_cell.angle_beta   90.00
_cell.angle_gamma   90.00
#
_symmetry.space_group_name_H-M   'P 1'
#
loop_
_entity.id
_entity.type
_entity.pdbx_description
1 polymer ?
#
loop_
_entity_poly.entity_id
_entity_poly.type
_entity_poly.pdbx_seq_one_letter_code
_entity_poly.pdbx_strand_id
1 'polypeptide(L)'
;MTALLVKKRADEYLIPESVDLECVKYCVVYDNNTSSLEIILKNNSDDDNTDDDNGGVVLGAALECGRALTHLTRHPVHILRGGYECFSAMYHFFRTQKSIWMPQELDAFQPYPVEIVPGKIYLGNFRQACDPKIQKDLKIKAHVNVSMEIGPFFVGDADKLLHIPIEDSPEANISPFLRHLCHFIEMHLELGSVVLVFSTMGISRSCAAILAYLMHRNGQTLKRSWAYVKKCENNMRPNRALVAQLSEWEKVVLGDTVTDILDPLY
;
A
#
# COMPACT_ATOMS: atom_id res chain seq x y z
N MET A 1 -1.03 -3.38 -5.84
CA MET A 1 0.40 -3.73 -5.99
C MET A 1 0.53 -5.21 -5.66
N THR A 2 0.69 -6.08 -6.66
CA THR A 2 0.83 -7.52 -6.42
C THR A 2 2.32 -7.81 -6.29
N ALA A 3 2.77 -8.14 -5.09
CA ALA A 3 4.14 -8.59 -4.86
C ALA A 3 4.13 -10.13 -4.82
N LEU A 4 4.87 -10.77 -5.72
CA LEU A 4 5.09 -12.21 -5.68
C LEU A 4 6.37 -12.49 -4.92
N LEU A 5 6.26 -13.17 -3.78
CA LEU A 5 7.39 -13.61 -2.98
C LEU A 5 7.72 -15.06 -3.35
N VAL A 6 8.89 -15.29 -3.91
CA VAL A 6 9.39 -16.65 -4.21
C VAL A 6 10.38 -17.03 -3.13
N LYS A 7 10.11 -18.10 -2.38
CA LYS A 7 11.00 -18.65 -1.37
C LYS A 7 11.57 -19.97 -1.86
N LYS A 8 12.89 -20.08 -1.93
CA LYS A 8 13.55 -21.34 -2.18
C LYS A 8 13.44 -22.25 -0.94
N ARG A 9 12.82 -23.40 -1.08
CA ARG A 9 12.88 -24.48 -0.12
C ARG A 9 13.67 -25.61 -0.77
N ALA A 10 14.81 -25.98 -0.18
CA ALA A 10 15.65 -27.12 -0.56
C ALA A 10 15.35 -27.69 -1.97
N ASP A 11 15.98 -27.13 -2.99
CA ASP A 11 15.99 -27.58 -4.40
C ASP A 11 14.72 -27.38 -5.28
N GLU A 12 13.65 -26.78 -4.79
CA GLU A 12 12.47 -26.47 -5.62
C GLU A 12 12.04 -25.00 -5.52
N TYR A 13 11.84 -24.35 -6.70
CA TYR A 13 11.21 -23.04 -6.81
C TYR A 13 9.70 -23.24 -6.82
N LEU A 14 9.03 -22.85 -5.72
CA LEU A 14 7.57 -22.93 -5.63
C LEU A 14 6.94 -21.65 -6.17
N ILE A 15 6.63 -21.67 -7.46
CA ILE A 15 5.73 -20.67 -8.07
C ILE A 15 4.36 -21.34 -8.13
N PRO A 16 3.31 -20.77 -7.52
CA PRO A 16 1.98 -21.33 -7.66
C PRO A 16 1.56 -21.39 -9.13
N GLU A 17 1.02 -22.52 -9.59
CA GLU A 17 0.55 -22.71 -10.97
C GLU A 17 -0.51 -21.68 -11.41
N SER A 18 -1.21 -21.09 -10.45
CA SER A 18 -2.23 -20.04 -10.67
C SER A 18 -1.64 -18.65 -10.97
N VAL A 19 -0.31 -18.47 -10.86
CA VAL A 19 0.35 -17.19 -11.08
C VAL A 19 0.93 -17.12 -12.47
N ASP A 20 0.31 -16.33 -13.34
CA ASP A 20 0.86 -15.96 -14.64
C ASP A 20 1.94 -14.88 -14.45
N LEU A 21 3.20 -15.28 -14.52
CA LEU A 21 4.35 -14.40 -14.36
C LEU A 21 4.44 -13.34 -15.47
N GLU A 22 3.85 -13.56 -16.62
CA GLU A 22 3.81 -12.56 -17.69
C GLU A 22 2.91 -11.37 -17.35
N CYS A 23 1.90 -11.58 -16.51
CA CYS A 23 0.96 -10.55 -16.06
C CYS A 23 1.41 -9.81 -14.78
N VAL A 24 2.50 -10.25 -14.15
CA VAL A 24 3.00 -9.65 -12.90
C VAL A 24 3.77 -8.37 -13.18
N LYS A 25 3.28 -7.23 -12.68
CA LYS A 25 3.91 -5.92 -12.88
C LYS A 25 5.25 -5.76 -12.13
N TYR A 26 5.40 -6.39 -10.98
CA TYR A 26 6.61 -6.34 -10.17
C TYR A 26 6.98 -7.74 -9.73
N CYS A 27 8.19 -8.15 -10.04
CA CYS A 27 8.80 -9.39 -9.55
C CYS A 27 9.99 -9.01 -8.65
N VAL A 28 9.93 -9.38 -7.38
CA VAL A 28 11.00 -9.10 -6.42
C VAL A 28 11.47 -10.42 -5.83
N VAL A 29 12.76 -10.69 -5.97
CA VAL A 29 13.43 -11.87 -5.42
C VAL A 29 14.25 -11.44 -4.21
N TYR A 30 14.26 -12.24 -3.17
CA TYR A 30 15.08 -12.01 -2.00
C TYR A 30 15.52 -13.33 -1.35
N ASP A 31 16.62 -13.26 -0.65
CA ASP A 31 17.09 -14.24 0.32
C ASP A 31 17.25 -13.59 1.70
N ASN A 32 18.03 -14.21 2.58
CA ASN A 32 18.20 -13.64 3.93
C ASN A 32 18.99 -12.34 3.94
N ASN A 33 20.09 -12.24 3.16
CA ASN A 33 21.07 -11.18 3.33
C ASN A 33 21.86 -10.76 2.08
N THR A 34 21.42 -11.04 0.88
CA THR A 34 22.12 -10.59 -0.34
C THR A 34 22.35 -9.09 -0.34
N SER A 35 23.59 -8.66 -0.18
CA SER A 35 23.98 -7.26 -0.08
C SER A 35 24.48 -6.66 -1.40
N SER A 36 25.04 -7.45 -2.30
CA SER A 36 25.57 -6.99 -3.59
C SER A 36 25.17 -7.93 -4.74
N LEU A 37 25.18 -7.37 -5.94
CA LEU A 37 24.99 -8.12 -7.20
C LEU A 37 26.31 -8.61 -7.76
N GLU A 38 27.42 -8.38 -7.05
CA GLU A 38 28.74 -8.78 -7.49
C GLU A 38 28.89 -10.29 -7.40
N ILE A 39 29.49 -10.83 -8.43
CA ILE A 39 29.85 -12.25 -8.53
C ILE A 39 30.99 -12.50 -7.54
N ILE A 40 30.75 -13.25 -6.48
CA ILE A 40 31.81 -13.65 -5.56
C ILE A 40 32.59 -14.76 -6.25
N LEU A 41 33.75 -14.40 -6.78
CA LEU A 41 34.77 -15.38 -7.17
C LEU A 41 35.33 -15.96 -5.86
N LYS A 42 35.08 -17.22 -5.58
CA LYS A 42 35.80 -17.92 -4.52
C LYS A 42 37.25 -18.07 -4.98
N ASN A 43 38.11 -17.21 -4.46
CA ASN A 43 39.55 -17.50 -4.48
C ASN A 43 39.78 -18.63 -3.47
N ASN A 44 39.95 -19.84 -3.99
CA ASN A 44 40.54 -20.90 -3.21
C ASN A 44 42.04 -20.62 -3.14
N SER A 45 42.44 -19.91 -2.11
CA SER A 45 43.79 -19.92 -1.61
C SER A 45 43.78 -20.79 -0.36
N ASP A 46 44.03 -22.05 -0.51
CA ASP A 46 44.93 -22.81 0.36
C ASP A 46 44.90 -24.30 -0.07
N ASP A 47 46.10 -24.73 -0.53
CA ASP A 47 46.67 -26.07 -0.60
C ASP A 47 45.80 -27.28 -1.00
N ASP A 48 45.99 -27.81 -2.13
CA ASP A 48 46.66 -29.05 -2.47
C ASP A 48 46.14 -29.58 -3.83
N ASN A 49 47.06 -30.07 -4.61
CA ASN A 49 46.97 -30.69 -5.92
C ASN A 49 45.71 -31.51 -6.21
N THR A 50 44.88 -31.04 -7.12
CA THR A 50 44.20 -31.88 -8.13
C THR A 50 43.73 -30.97 -9.27
N ASP A 51 44.19 -31.33 -10.49
CA ASP A 51 43.76 -30.79 -11.77
C ASP A 51 42.24 -31.01 -11.95
N ASP A 52 41.43 -29.97 -11.75
CA ASP A 52 40.12 -29.81 -12.42
C ASP A 52 39.79 -28.32 -12.45
N ASP A 53 40.09 -27.71 -13.60
CA ASP A 53 39.87 -26.32 -13.96
C ASP A 53 38.36 -26.08 -14.15
N ASN A 54 37.63 -25.91 -13.07
CA ASN A 54 36.27 -25.40 -13.11
C ASN A 54 36.01 -24.45 -11.91
N GLY A 55 36.64 -23.29 -11.97
CA GLY A 55 36.36 -22.15 -11.07
C GLY A 55 34.90 -21.71 -11.17
N GLY A 56 34.00 -22.51 -10.60
CA GLY A 56 32.57 -22.26 -10.61
C GLY A 56 32.21 -20.97 -9.83
N VAL A 57 31.71 -19.98 -10.54
CA VAL A 57 31.13 -18.79 -9.97
C VAL A 57 29.94 -19.20 -9.13
N VAL A 58 30.05 -19.13 -7.80
CA VAL A 58 28.90 -19.38 -6.90
C VAL A 58 28.06 -18.12 -6.83
N LEU A 59 26.93 -18.13 -7.52
CA LEU A 59 25.93 -17.08 -7.45
C LEU A 59 25.14 -17.20 -6.13
N GLY A 60 24.84 -16.06 -5.49
CA GLY A 60 23.88 -16.04 -4.38
C GLY A 60 22.51 -16.56 -4.83
N ALA A 61 21.78 -17.23 -3.93
CA ALA A 61 20.49 -17.86 -4.24
C ALA A 61 19.48 -16.88 -4.86
N ALA A 62 19.45 -15.62 -4.40
CA ALA A 62 18.57 -14.59 -4.97
C ALA A 62 18.96 -14.21 -6.41
N LEU A 63 20.26 -14.19 -6.72
CA LEU A 63 20.76 -13.90 -8.07
C LEU A 63 20.43 -15.01 -9.05
N GLU A 64 20.62 -16.25 -8.64
CA GLU A 64 20.30 -17.44 -9.45
C GLU A 64 18.80 -17.50 -9.78
N CYS A 65 17.96 -17.33 -8.74
CA CYS A 65 16.51 -17.27 -8.91
C CYS A 65 16.08 -16.09 -9.78
N GLY A 66 16.68 -14.91 -9.58
CA GLY A 66 16.38 -13.71 -10.38
C GLY A 66 16.70 -13.90 -11.86
N ARG A 67 17.80 -14.55 -12.19
CA ARG A 67 18.17 -14.90 -13.58
C ARG A 67 17.16 -15.86 -14.21
N ALA A 68 16.78 -16.91 -13.49
CA ALA A 68 15.78 -17.87 -13.99
C ALA A 68 14.44 -17.19 -14.27
N LEU A 69 13.99 -16.30 -13.38
CA LEU A 69 12.72 -15.57 -13.54
C LEU A 69 12.74 -14.51 -14.64
N THR A 70 13.89 -13.95 -15.00
CA THR A 70 14.01 -12.94 -16.06
C THR A 70 13.49 -13.45 -17.41
N HIS A 71 13.57 -14.75 -17.67
CA HIS A 71 13.06 -15.36 -18.89
C HIS A 71 11.56 -15.66 -18.86
N LEU A 72 10.92 -15.56 -17.67
CA LEU A 72 9.52 -15.89 -17.47
C LEU A 72 8.64 -14.65 -17.24
N THR A 73 9.23 -13.47 -17.11
CA THR A 73 8.53 -12.22 -16.85
C THR A 73 8.73 -11.22 -17.97
N ARG A 74 7.72 -10.40 -18.26
CA ARG A 74 7.81 -9.28 -19.23
C ARG A 74 8.41 -8.02 -18.59
N HIS A 75 8.53 -7.99 -17.29
CA HIS A 75 9.02 -6.84 -16.51
C HIS A 75 10.34 -7.17 -15.82
N PRO A 76 11.15 -6.17 -15.50
CA PRO A 76 12.41 -6.39 -14.81
C PRO A 76 12.22 -7.13 -13.48
N VAL A 77 13.08 -8.12 -13.21
CA VAL A 77 13.15 -8.78 -11.92
C VAL A 77 14.06 -7.96 -11.00
N HIS A 78 13.56 -7.63 -9.83
CA HIS A 78 14.28 -6.86 -8.82
C HIS A 78 14.80 -7.76 -7.72
N ILE A 79 16.01 -7.50 -7.25
CA ILE A 79 16.58 -8.21 -6.11
C ILE A 79 16.58 -7.27 -4.90
N LEU A 80 16.03 -7.75 -3.77
CA LEU A 80 15.93 -6.97 -2.55
C LEU A 80 17.31 -6.86 -1.89
N ARG A 81 17.90 -5.68 -1.92
CA ARG A 81 19.20 -5.43 -1.31
C ARG A 81 19.13 -5.59 0.22
N GLY A 82 20.08 -6.35 0.77
CA GLY A 82 20.12 -6.68 2.19
C GLY A 82 19.16 -7.78 2.61
N GLY A 83 18.40 -8.34 1.65
CA GLY A 83 17.52 -9.47 1.84
C GLY A 83 16.43 -9.25 2.89
N TYR A 84 15.89 -10.35 3.40
CA TYR A 84 14.84 -10.32 4.42
C TYR A 84 15.31 -9.71 5.76
N GLU A 85 16.57 -9.86 6.13
CA GLU A 85 17.10 -9.34 7.38
C GLU A 85 17.05 -7.81 7.42
N CYS A 86 17.58 -7.15 6.40
CA CYS A 86 17.57 -5.70 6.30
C CYS A 86 16.15 -5.14 6.16
N PHE A 87 15.32 -5.76 5.31
CA PHE A 87 13.92 -5.39 5.16
C PHE A 87 13.16 -5.50 6.48
N SER A 88 13.31 -6.61 7.19
CA SER A 88 12.57 -6.85 8.42
C SER A 88 13.06 -6.01 9.60
N ALA A 89 14.31 -5.54 9.57
CA ALA A 89 14.81 -4.57 10.54
C ALA A 89 14.21 -3.18 10.33
N MET A 90 14.09 -2.73 9.07
CA MET A 90 13.50 -1.43 8.72
C MET A 90 11.97 -1.43 8.81
N TYR A 91 11.32 -2.52 8.42
CA TYR A 91 9.87 -2.63 8.25
C TYR A 91 9.30 -3.77 9.09
N HIS A 92 9.62 -3.79 10.38
CA HIS A 92 9.21 -4.86 11.32
C HIS A 92 7.67 -5.05 11.38
N PHE A 93 6.90 -4.02 11.08
CA PHE A 93 5.44 -4.04 11.10
C PHE A 93 4.81 -4.74 9.87
N PHE A 94 5.56 -4.97 8.80
CA PHE A 94 5.09 -5.77 7.65
C PHE A 94 5.29 -7.28 7.81
N ARG A 95 5.74 -7.73 8.98
CA ARG A 95 5.91 -9.15 9.25
C ARG A 95 4.57 -9.85 9.47
N THR A 96 4.42 -11.04 8.90
CA THR A 96 3.35 -11.97 9.24
C THR A 96 3.93 -13.34 9.57
N GLN A 97 3.30 -14.05 10.52
CA GLN A 97 3.64 -15.44 10.82
C GLN A 97 2.94 -16.41 9.84
N LYS A 98 1.95 -15.94 9.12
CA LYS A 98 1.23 -16.72 8.12
C LYS A 98 2.00 -16.73 6.81
N SER A 99 2.32 -17.92 6.28
CA SER A 99 2.80 -18.08 4.92
C SER A 99 1.64 -17.86 3.95
N ILE A 100 1.79 -16.92 3.03
CA ILE A 100 0.79 -16.59 2.03
C ILE A 100 1.23 -17.23 0.73
N TRP A 101 0.40 -18.12 0.18
CA TRP A 101 0.72 -18.91 -1.01
C TRP A 101 -0.06 -18.49 -2.24
N MET A 102 -1.23 -17.87 -2.05
CA MET A 102 -2.15 -17.51 -3.12
C MET A 102 -2.29 -15.99 -3.23
N PRO A 103 -2.34 -15.41 -4.45
CA PRO A 103 -2.60 -13.98 -4.65
C PRO A 103 -3.90 -13.51 -3.97
N GLN A 104 -4.95 -14.35 -3.98
CA GLN A 104 -6.22 -14.05 -3.32
C GLN A 104 -6.07 -13.94 -1.79
N GLU A 105 -5.12 -14.64 -1.19
CA GLU A 105 -4.82 -14.52 0.24
C GLU A 105 -4.13 -13.19 0.54
N LEU A 106 -3.32 -12.67 -0.38
CA LEU A 106 -2.72 -11.34 -0.29
C LEU A 106 -3.77 -10.23 -0.37
N ASP A 107 -4.73 -10.36 -1.29
CA ASP A 107 -5.82 -9.40 -1.45
C ASP A 107 -6.74 -9.38 -0.21
N ALA A 108 -6.94 -10.55 0.42
CA ALA A 108 -7.69 -10.67 1.67
C ALA A 108 -6.91 -10.26 2.93
N PHE A 109 -5.58 -10.13 2.81
CA PHE A 109 -4.68 -9.85 3.91
C PHE A 109 -4.03 -8.48 3.76
N GLN A 110 -4.71 -7.46 4.25
CA GLN A 110 -4.15 -6.11 4.44
C GLN A 110 -3.98 -5.86 5.94
N PRO A 111 -2.84 -6.27 6.54
CA PRO A 111 -2.63 -6.11 7.97
C PRO A 111 -2.56 -4.64 8.38
N TYR A 112 -2.09 -3.77 7.48
CA TYR A 112 -1.91 -2.35 7.72
C TYR A 112 -2.71 -1.49 6.74
N PRO A 113 -3.10 -0.27 7.15
CA PRO A 113 -3.69 0.73 6.27
C PRO A 113 -2.77 1.08 5.10
N VAL A 114 -3.38 1.46 3.99
CA VAL A 114 -2.65 1.88 2.79
C VAL A 114 -2.08 3.28 2.97
N GLU A 115 -0.82 3.46 2.66
CA GLU A 115 -0.18 4.76 2.69
C GLU A 115 -0.58 5.59 1.46
N ILE A 116 -1.22 6.73 1.70
CA ILE A 116 -1.64 7.67 0.63
C ILE A 116 -0.63 8.81 0.47
N VAL A 117 -0.24 9.41 1.59
CA VAL A 117 0.83 10.41 1.61
C VAL A 117 1.93 9.86 2.51
N PRO A 118 3.16 9.69 1.98
CA PRO A 118 4.25 9.03 2.68
C PRO A 118 4.48 9.56 4.10
N GLY A 119 4.37 8.68 5.09
CA GLY A 119 4.56 8.98 6.50
C GLY A 119 3.55 9.93 7.14
N LYS A 120 2.45 10.28 6.44
CA LYS A 120 1.52 11.34 6.88
C LYS A 120 0.06 10.93 6.88
N ILE A 121 -0.44 10.33 5.80
CA ILE A 121 -1.85 9.96 5.65
C ILE A 121 -1.98 8.52 5.26
N TYR A 122 -2.77 7.79 6.01
CA TYR A 122 -3.10 6.40 5.76
C TYR A 122 -4.61 6.25 5.52
N LEU A 123 -4.97 5.34 4.63
CA LEU A 123 -6.33 4.93 4.31
C LEU A 123 -6.56 3.51 4.85
N GLY A 124 -7.58 3.33 5.66
CA GLY A 124 -7.84 2.03 6.28
C GLY A 124 -9.31 1.69 6.46
N ASN A 125 -9.52 0.51 7.02
CA ASN A 125 -10.84 0.04 7.46
C ASN A 125 -11.01 0.17 8.98
N PHE A 126 -12.24 -0.04 9.45
CA PHE A 126 -12.58 0.08 10.87
C PHE A 126 -11.76 -0.88 11.76
N ARG A 127 -11.52 -2.11 11.30
CA ARG A 127 -10.72 -3.08 12.05
C ARG A 127 -9.30 -2.60 12.27
N GLN A 128 -8.68 -2.04 11.24
CA GLN A 128 -7.32 -1.49 11.31
C GLN A 128 -7.27 -0.25 12.22
N ALA A 129 -8.31 0.59 12.20
CA ALA A 129 -8.41 1.75 13.08
C ALA A 129 -8.58 1.36 14.55
N CYS A 130 -9.13 0.20 14.85
CA CYS A 130 -9.31 -0.32 16.22
C CYS A 130 -8.09 -1.09 16.75
N ASP A 131 -7.05 -1.35 15.94
CA ASP A 131 -5.89 -2.12 16.35
C ASP A 131 -4.83 -1.23 17.04
N PRO A 132 -4.56 -1.43 18.34
CA PRO A 132 -3.59 -0.63 19.08
C PRO A 132 -2.16 -0.80 18.57
N LYS A 133 -1.83 -1.95 17.99
CA LYS A 133 -0.53 -2.20 17.39
C LYS A 133 -0.31 -1.30 16.17
N ILE A 134 -1.30 -1.21 15.29
CA ILE A 134 -1.27 -0.34 14.10
C ILE A 134 -1.11 1.12 14.51
N GLN A 135 -1.89 1.58 15.52
CA GLN A 135 -1.80 2.94 16.05
C GLN A 135 -0.37 3.28 16.49
N LYS A 136 0.26 2.35 17.21
CA LYS A 136 1.61 2.51 17.73
C LYS A 136 2.67 2.44 16.64
N ASP A 137 2.60 1.44 15.76
CA ASP A 137 3.60 1.19 14.73
C ASP A 137 3.66 2.32 13.70
N LEU A 138 2.51 2.82 13.27
CA LEU A 138 2.39 3.94 12.33
C LEU A 138 2.42 5.31 13.02
N LYS A 139 2.48 5.36 14.35
CA LYS A 139 2.48 6.59 15.15
C LYS A 139 1.29 7.50 14.84
N ILE A 140 0.12 6.91 14.64
CA ILE A 140 -1.11 7.64 14.32
C ILE A 140 -1.49 8.54 15.49
N LYS A 141 -1.79 9.82 15.20
CA LYS A 141 -2.11 10.85 16.18
C LYS A 141 -3.52 11.41 16.02
N ALA A 142 -4.12 11.20 14.87
CA ALA A 142 -5.49 11.64 14.61
C ALA A 142 -6.24 10.69 13.71
N HIS A 143 -7.54 10.65 13.86
CA HIS A 143 -8.47 9.85 13.09
C HIS A 143 -9.49 10.70 12.36
N VAL A 144 -9.79 10.35 11.12
CA VAL A 144 -10.99 10.75 10.39
C VAL A 144 -11.84 9.50 10.18
N ASN A 145 -12.90 9.38 10.94
CA ASN A 145 -13.85 8.28 10.85
C ASN A 145 -15.03 8.66 9.97
N VAL A 146 -15.15 8.01 8.82
CA VAL A 146 -16.25 8.24 7.86
C VAL A 146 -17.19 7.03 7.87
N SER A 147 -17.75 6.72 9.03
CA SER A 147 -18.64 5.59 9.22
C SER A 147 -19.59 5.81 10.41
N MET A 148 -20.58 4.94 10.55
CA MET A 148 -21.51 4.98 11.69
C MET A 148 -20.90 4.38 12.96
N GLU A 149 -19.84 3.59 12.83
CA GLU A 149 -19.20 2.91 13.95
C GLU A 149 -18.34 3.88 14.78
N ILE A 150 -18.24 3.62 16.07
CA ILE A 150 -17.40 4.36 16.99
C ILE A 150 -16.20 3.49 17.38
N GLY A 151 -14.99 3.95 17.00
CA GLY A 151 -13.74 3.27 17.36
C GLY A 151 -13.30 3.59 18.80
N PRO A 152 -12.37 2.82 19.36
CA PRO A 152 -11.92 2.98 20.76
C PRO A 152 -10.96 4.17 20.97
N PHE A 153 -10.35 4.70 19.90
CA PHE A 153 -9.32 5.72 20.01
C PHE A 153 -9.87 7.13 19.84
N PHE A 154 -9.37 8.04 20.65
CA PHE A 154 -9.66 9.49 20.61
C PHE A 154 -11.12 9.85 20.84
N VAL A 155 -11.93 8.95 21.40
CA VAL A 155 -13.33 9.21 21.72
C VAL A 155 -13.44 10.38 22.68
N GLY A 156 -14.24 11.39 22.32
CA GLY A 156 -14.42 12.62 23.11
C GLY A 156 -13.31 13.67 22.92
N ASP A 157 -12.29 13.39 22.12
CA ASP A 157 -11.21 14.33 21.79
C ASP A 157 -11.44 14.87 20.35
N ALA A 158 -12.15 15.99 20.23
CA ALA A 158 -12.47 16.62 18.95
C ALA A 158 -11.22 17.13 18.20
N ASP A 159 -10.12 17.33 18.92
CA ASP A 159 -8.86 17.74 18.32
C ASP A 159 -8.13 16.58 17.64
N LYS A 160 -8.48 15.33 17.97
CA LYS A 160 -7.84 14.13 17.40
C LYS A 160 -8.78 13.20 16.65
N LEU A 161 -10.09 13.37 16.80
CA LEU A 161 -11.09 12.56 16.12
C LEU A 161 -12.10 13.45 15.40
N LEU A 162 -12.06 13.44 14.08
CA LEU A 162 -13.17 13.92 13.25
C LEU A 162 -14.07 12.72 12.91
N HIS A 163 -15.27 12.72 13.47
CA HIS A 163 -16.29 11.71 13.20
C HIS A 163 -17.36 12.26 12.26
N ILE A 164 -17.51 11.63 11.10
CA ILE A 164 -18.51 11.92 10.06
C ILE A 164 -19.43 10.71 9.97
N PRO A 165 -20.56 10.71 10.72
CA PRO A 165 -21.43 9.53 10.82
C PRO A 165 -22.35 9.43 9.61
N ILE A 166 -21.87 8.85 8.53
CA ILE A 166 -22.63 8.57 7.31
C ILE A 166 -22.62 7.08 6.96
N GLU A 167 -23.73 6.60 6.42
CA GLU A 167 -23.85 5.26 5.88
C GLU A 167 -23.27 5.19 4.46
N ASP A 168 -22.90 3.98 4.00
CA ASP A 168 -22.51 3.77 2.62
C ASP A 168 -23.73 3.46 1.77
N SER A 169 -24.50 4.47 1.46
CA SER A 169 -25.77 4.38 0.77
C SER A 169 -25.87 5.43 -0.35
N PRO A 170 -26.82 5.30 -1.27
CA PRO A 170 -27.09 6.32 -2.28
C PRO A 170 -27.50 7.67 -1.70
N GLU A 171 -27.99 7.69 -0.45
CA GLU A 171 -28.40 8.90 0.27
C GLU A 171 -27.27 9.51 1.11
N ALA A 172 -26.08 8.90 1.09
CA ALA A 172 -24.91 9.39 1.83
C ALA A 172 -24.59 10.84 1.45
N ASN A 173 -24.52 11.73 2.44
CA ASN A 173 -24.19 13.13 2.22
C ASN A 173 -22.93 13.52 2.97
N ILE A 174 -21.80 13.56 2.26
CA ILE A 174 -20.49 13.96 2.79
C ILE A 174 -20.21 15.46 2.55
N SER A 175 -20.89 16.09 1.59
CA SER A 175 -20.62 17.46 1.15
C SER A 175 -20.52 18.48 2.28
N PRO A 176 -21.40 18.49 3.31
CA PRO A 176 -21.31 19.47 4.40
C PRO A 176 -20.02 19.39 5.21
N PHE A 177 -19.38 18.21 5.20
CA PHE A 177 -18.21 17.94 6.02
C PHE A 177 -16.88 18.17 5.28
N LEU A 178 -16.88 18.26 3.95
CA LEU A 178 -15.66 18.24 3.14
C LEU A 178 -14.70 19.38 3.49
N ARG A 179 -15.21 20.60 3.70
CA ARG A 179 -14.36 21.74 4.07
C ARG A 179 -13.72 21.53 5.44
N HIS A 180 -14.50 21.08 6.41
CA HIS A 180 -13.99 20.82 7.76
C HIS A 180 -12.99 19.66 7.77
N LEU A 181 -13.28 18.59 7.01
CA LEU A 181 -12.39 17.45 6.82
C LEU A 181 -11.02 17.86 6.26
N CYS A 182 -11.02 18.70 5.21
CA CYS A 182 -9.77 19.18 4.62
C CYS A 182 -8.97 19.99 5.63
N HIS A 183 -9.62 20.87 6.36
CA HIS A 183 -8.99 21.70 7.40
C HIS A 183 -8.43 20.86 8.54
N PHE A 184 -9.19 19.87 9.03
CA PHE A 184 -8.75 18.97 10.08
C PHE A 184 -7.48 18.21 9.68
N ILE A 185 -7.45 17.62 8.48
CA ILE A 185 -6.27 16.91 8.00
C ILE A 185 -5.09 17.88 7.87
N GLU A 186 -5.29 19.06 7.29
CA GLU A 186 -4.24 20.04 7.09
C GLU A 186 -3.59 20.49 8.38
N MET A 187 -4.39 20.83 9.41
CA MET A 187 -3.92 21.18 10.73
C MET A 187 -3.03 20.11 11.34
N HIS A 188 -3.43 18.83 11.23
CA HIS A 188 -2.63 17.73 11.75
C HIS A 188 -1.33 17.56 11.01
N LEU A 189 -1.31 17.74 9.69
CA LEU A 189 -0.08 17.63 8.90
C LEU A 189 0.91 18.76 9.18
N GLU A 190 0.41 19.97 9.45
CA GLU A 190 1.23 21.12 9.88
C GLU A 190 1.87 20.85 11.26
N LEU A 191 1.15 20.20 12.16
CA LEU A 191 1.67 19.75 13.45
C LEU A 191 2.60 18.53 13.36
N GLY A 192 2.87 18.00 12.15
CA GLY A 192 3.69 16.81 11.96
C GLY A 192 3.03 15.51 12.42
N SER A 193 1.71 15.52 12.60
CA SER A 193 0.94 14.35 13.01
C SER A 193 0.65 13.41 11.86
N VAL A 194 0.51 12.12 12.16
CA VAL A 194 0.05 11.10 11.22
C VAL A 194 -1.46 10.92 11.37
N VAL A 195 -2.16 10.96 10.24
CA VAL A 195 -3.63 10.86 10.19
C VAL A 195 -4.05 9.54 9.55
N LEU A 196 -4.98 8.83 10.19
CA LEU A 196 -5.66 7.68 9.61
C LEU A 196 -7.09 8.08 9.21
N VAL A 197 -7.38 7.98 7.91
CA VAL A 197 -8.73 8.14 7.36
C VAL A 197 -9.32 6.77 7.11
N PHE A 198 -10.47 6.48 7.71
CA PHE A 198 -11.05 5.15 7.62
C PHE A 198 -12.58 5.16 7.53
N SER A 199 -13.12 4.05 7.07
CA SER A 199 -14.55 3.73 7.09
C SER A 199 -14.72 2.23 7.39
N THR A 200 -15.93 1.72 7.46
CA THR A 200 -16.20 0.30 7.78
C THR A 200 -15.31 -0.66 6.97
N MET A 201 -15.32 -0.52 5.64
CA MET A 201 -14.55 -1.37 4.72
C MET A 201 -13.28 -0.71 4.18
N GLY A 202 -13.15 0.61 4.28
CA GLY A 202 -11.98 1.32 3.77
C GLY A 202 -11.97 1.58 2.25
N ILE A 203 -13.06 1.28 1.52
CA ILE A 203 -13.08 1.28 0.05
C ILE A 203 -13.98 2.33 -0.60
N SER A 204 -14.96 2.90 0.11
CA SER A 204 -15.93 3.84 -0.44
C SER A 204 -15.84 5.22 0.24
N ARG A 205 -16.46 5.39 1.41
CA ARG A 205 -16.58 6.68 2.14
C ARG A 205 -15.21 7.28 2.50
N SER A 206 -14.30 6.50 3.04
CA SER A 206 -12.94 6.96 3.36
C SER A 206 -12.13 7.33 2.11
N CYS A 207 -12.34 6.61 1.00
CA CYS A 207 -11.74 6.97 -0.28
C CYS A 207 -12.27 8.31 -0.79
N ALA A 208 -13.59 8.56 -0.68
CA ALA A 208 -14.18 9.85 -1.04
C ALA A 208 -13.60 11.00 -0.20
N ALA A 209 -13.40 10.77 1.09
CA ALA A 209 -12.76 11.75 1.98
C ALA A 209 -11.31 12.07 1.55
N ILE A 210 -10.53 11.06 1.23
CA ILE A 210 -9.16 11.21 0.74
C ILE A 210 -9.13 11.94 -0.61
N LEU A 211 -10.02 11.58 -1.54
CA LEU A 211 -10.12 12.24 -2.84
C LEU A 211 -10.41 13.75 -2.67
N ALA A 212 -11.39 14.09 -1.84
CA ALA A 212 -11.72 15.48 -1.56
C ALA A 212 -10.54 16.25 -0.99
N TYR A 213 -9.80 15.65 -0.05
CA TYR A 213 -8.62 16.27 0.54
C TYR A 213 -7.50 16.48 -0.49
N LEU A 214 -7.21 15.48 -1.32
CA LEU A 214 -6.15 15.59 -2.34
C LEU A 214 -6.49 16.65 -3.40
N MET A 215 -7.77 16.76 -3.78
CA MET A 215 -8.25 17.82 -4.68
C MET A 215 -8.00 19.20 -4.06
N HIS A 216 -8.41 19.38 -2.81
CA HIS A 216 -8.25 20.64 -2.08
C HIS A 216 -6.78 21.01 -1.91
N ARG A 217 -5.98 20.11 -1.38
CA ARG A 217 -4.56 20.37 -1.09
C ARG A 217 -3.74 20.71 -2.31
N ASN A 218 -3.97 19.98 -3.42
CA ASN A 218 -3.13 20.08 -4.61
C ASN A 218 -3.73 20.95 -5.71
N GLY A 219 -4.94 21.52 -5.53
CA GLY A 219 -5.66 22.24 -6.58
C GLY A 219 -5.81 21.39 -7.85
N GLN A 220 -6.18 20.12 -7.70
CA GLN A 220 -6.21 19.18 -8.83
C GLN A 220 -7.61 18.60 -9.06
N THR A 221 -7.82 18.09 -10.28
CA THR A 221 -9.10 17.50 -10.69
C THR A 221 -9.39 16.19 -9.95
N LEU A 222 -10.68 15.84 -9.86
CA LEU A 222 -11.14 14.55 -9.36
C LEU A 222 -10.48 13.39 -10.14
N LYS A 223 -10.41 13.48 -11.45
CA LYS A 223 -9.75 12.49 -12.32
C LYS A 223 -8.30 12.23 -11.91
N ARG A 224 -7.55 13.27 -11.64
CA ARG A 224 -6.13 13.15 -11.24
C ARG A 224 -6.01 12.55 -9.84
N SER A 225 -6.82 13.01 -8.90
CA SER A 225 -6.87 12.47 -7.53
C SER A 225 -7.27 11.00 -7.53
N TRP A 226 -8.28 10.64 -8.34
CA TRP A 226 -8.75 9.28 -8.52
C TRP A 226 -7.66 8.35 -9.03
N ALA A 227 -6.99 8.75 -10.11
CA ALA A 227 -5.89 7.98 -10.68
C ALA A 227 -4.74 7.76 -9.69
N TYR A 228 -4.49 8.74 -8.83
CA TYR A 228 -3.48 8.62 -7.78
C TYR A 228 -3.91 7.62 -6.69
N VAL A 229 -5.09 7.80 -6.11
CA VAL A 229 -5.59 6.91 -5.04
C VAL A 229 -5.77 5.48 -5.55
N LYS A 230 -6.23 5.31 -6.80
CA LYS A 230 -6.38 3.99 -7.43
C LYS A 230 -5.06 3.22 -7.57
N LYS A 231 -3.92 3.93 -7.70
CA LYS A 231 -2.59 3.30 -7.68
C LYS A 231 -2.18 2.83 -6.28
N CYS A 232 -2.63 3.54 -5.24
CA CYS A 232 -2.35 3.19 -3.85
C CYS A 232 -3.28 2.06 -3.37
N GLU A 233 -4.58 2.18 -3.67
CA GLU A 233 -5.65 1.27 -3.26
C GLU A 233 -6.46 0.80 -4.49
N ASN A 234 -6.15 -0.38 -4.98
CA ASN A 234 -6.77 -0.93 -6.20
C ASN A 234 -8.28 -1.22 -6.02
N ASN A 235 -8.70 -1.51 -4.78
CA ASN A 235 -10.08 -1.88 -4.47
C ASN A 235 -10.97 -0.68 -4.18
N MET A 236 -10.45 0.54 -4.28
CA MET A 236 -11.26 1.73 -4.02
C MET A 236 -12.47 1.79 -4.95
N ARG A 237 -13.65 2.02 -4.36
CA ARG A 237 -14.95 2.13 -5.04
C ARG A 237 -15.87 3.08 -4.28
N PRO A 238 -15.68 4.39 -4.34
CA PRO A 238 -16.67 5.33 -3.85
C PRO A 238 -18.02 5.10 -4.55
N ASN A 239 -19.11 5.10 -3.80
CA ASN A 239 -20.43 4.97 -4.40
C ASN A 239 -20.77 6.20 -5.28
N ARG A 240 -21.71 6.05 -6.21
CA ARG A 240 -22.02 7.09 -7.20
C ARG A 240 -22.51 8.40 -6.57
N ALA A 241 -23.22 8.34 -5.44
CA ALA A 241 -23.68 9.54 -4.74
C ALA A 241 -22.50 10.34 -4.19
N LEU A 242 -21.48 9.66 -3.66
CA LEU A 242 -20.24 10.29 -3.21
C LEU A 242 -19.45 10.88 -4.38
N VAL A 243 -19.39 10.17 -5.52
CA VAL A 243 -18.72 10.66 -6.73
C VAL A 243 -19.37 11.93 -7.26
N ALA A 244 -20.71 12.00 -7.27
CA ALA A 244 -21.43 13.22 -7.65
C ALA A 244 -21.07 14.40 -6.73
N GLN A 245 -21.00 14.17 -5.43
CA GLN A 245 -20.61 15.20 -4.46
C GLN A 245 -19.14 15.62 -4.60
N LEU A 246 -18.27 14.70 -4.98
CA LEU A 246 -16.86 15.03 -5.30
C LEU A 246 -16.75 15.87 -6.58
N SER A 247 -17.62 15.68 -7.56
CA SER A 247 -17.69 16.54 -8.76
C SER A 247 -18.12 17.96 -8.40
N GLU A 248 -19.12 18.12 -7.51
CA GLU A 248 -19.48 19.43 -6.99
C GLU A 248 -18.35 20.06 -6.16
N TRP A 249 -17.62 19.25 -5.40
CA TRP A 249 -16.44 19.69 -4.66
C TRP A 249 -15.32 20.14 -5.58
N GLU A 250 -15.11 19.49 -6.73
CA GLU A 250 -14.19 19.92 -7.77
C GLU A 250 -14.48 21.35 -8.21
N LYS A 251 -15.76 21.67 -8.43
CA LYS A 251 -16.21 23.03 -8.77
C LYS A 251 -15.88 24.04 -7.67
N VAL A 252 -16.02 23.65 -6.41
CA VAL A 252 -15.66 24.53 -5.28
C VAL A 252 -14.14 24.80 -5.25
N VAL A 253 -13.34 23.80 -5.54
CA VAL A 253 -11.86 23.88 -5.47
C VAL A 253 -11.27 24.58 -6.70
N LEU A 254 -11.76 24.28 -7.89
CA LEU A 254 -11.18 24.74 -9.17
C LEU A 254 -11.97 25.86 -9.85
N GLY A 255 -13.19 26.13 -9.40
CA GLY A 255 -14.10 27.10 -10.01
C GLY A 255 -14.97 26.51 -11.13
N ASP A 256 -14.67 25.30 -11.60
CA ASP A 256 -15.43 24.60 -12.64
C ASP A 256 -15.38 23.08 -12.45
N THR A 257 -16.33 22.36 -13.07
CA THR A 257 -16.38 20.90 -13.11
C THR A 257 -15.68 20.40 -14.35
N VAL A 258 -14.50 19.81 -14.19
CA VAL A 258 -13.64 19.39 -15.30
C VAL A 258 -13.78 17.88 -15.56
N THR A 259 -14.06 17.09 -14.52
CA THR A 259 -14.12 15.63 -14.60
C THR A 259 -15.50 15.17 -15.08
N ASP A 260 -15.53 14.37 -16.16
CA ASP A 260 -16.74 13.67 -16.59
C ASP A 260 -16.95 12.42 -15.72
N ILE A 261 -17.92 12.48 -14.83
CA ILE A 261 -18.27 11.38 -13.91
C ILE A 261 -19.19 10.32 -14.55
N LEU A 262 -19.62 10.52 -15.79
CA LEU A 262 -20.38 9.51 -16.55
C LEU A 262 -19.45 8.43 -17.15
N ASP A 263 -18.15 8.68 -17.14
CA ASP A 263 -17.15 7.68 -17.51
C ASP A 263 -17.30 6.43 -16.61
N PRO A 264 -17.33 5.21 -17.17
CA PRO A 264 -17.44 3.94 -16.43
C PRO A 264 -16.33 3.70 -15.39
N LEU A 265 -15.29 4.50 -15.40
CA LEU A 265 -14.20 4.44 -14.42
C LEU A 265 -14.62 4.86 -12.98
N TYR A 266 -15.72 5.59 -12.85
CA TYR A 266 -16.22 6.16 -11.59
C TYR A 266 -17.40 5.41 -10.98
#